data_ec627ed734e2fb0750e85a004b5c7f45
#
_entry.id   ec627ed734e2fb0750e85a004b5c7f45
#
_cell.length_a   1.000
_cell.length_b   1.000
_cell.length_c   1.000
_cell.angle_alpha   90.00
_cell.angle_beta   90.00
_cell.angle_gamma   90.00
#
_symmetry.space_group_name_H-M   'P 1'
#
loop_
_entity.id
_entity.type
_entity.pdbx_description
1 polymer ?
#
loop_
_entity_poly.entity_id
_entity_poly.type
_entity_poly.pdbx_seq_one_letter_code
_entity_poly.pdbx_strand_id
1 'polypeptide(L)'
;MKKLLALLLAFCLAFSVTACAEEDVEMALDIAIAVMEGLEDTQTVQADEEIPPYSGEAYVAVNGNVPFFVEEEYTTESYEFYSELDELGRCGMTMACIGIDIMPTEDRGSIGSVKPTGWQSVKYDCVDGKYLYNRCHLIGFQLAGENANKKNLITGTRYLNIEGMLPFEDMVADFVKETENHVLYRVTPLFNGDDLVAEGVLMEGWSVEDEGESICFCVYAYNVQPGIVIDYATGDSWEE
;
A
#
# COMPACT_ATOMS: atom_id res chain seq x y z
N MET A 1 -10.51 -10.40 22.58
CA MET A 1 -10.09 -11.21 21.43
C MET A 1 -8.58 -11.08 21.18
N LYS A 2 -7.99 -9.86 21.15
CA LYS A 2 -6.54 -9.61 20.93
C LYS A 2 -5.63 -10.41 21.90
N LYS A 3 -5.96 -10.48 23.20
CA LYS A 3 -5.18 -11.26 24.18
C LYS A 3 -5.25 -12.78 23.99
N LEU A 4 -6.30 -13.28 23.36
CA LEU A 4 -6.46 -14.71 23.07
C LEU A 4 -5.64 -15.12 21.84
N LEU A 5 -5.49 -14.23 20.86
CA LEU A 5 -4.67 -14.44 19.66
C LEU A 5 -3.18 -14.43 19.99
N ALA A 6 -2.74 -13.50 20.84
CA ALA A 6 -1.35 -13.46 21.35
C ALA A 6 -0.99 -14.72 22.15
N LEU A 7 -1.93 -15.25 22.94
CA LEU A 7 -1.75 -16.52 23.66
C LEU A 7 -1.65 -17.72 22.71
N LEU A 8 -2.41 -17.74 21.61
CA LEU A 8 -2.35 -18.80 20.60
C LEU A 8 -1.04 -18.79 19.82
N LEU A 9 -0.52 -17.60 19.45
CA LEU A 9 0.81 -17.49 18.79
C LEU A 9 1.94 -17.92 19.73
N ALA A 10 1.90 -17.51 20.99
CA ALA A 10 2.87 -17.95 22.01
C ALA A 10 2.82 -19.46 22.25
N PHE A 11 1.63 -20.07 22.17
CA PHE A 11 1.45 -21.53 22.34
C PHE A 11 1.97 -22.30 21.12
N CYS A 12 1.84 -21.80 19.90
CA CYS A 12 2.39 -22.42 18.69
C CYS A 12 3.92 -22.36 18.63
N LEU A 13 4.54 -21.25 19.09
CA LEU A 13 5.99 -21.11 19.21
C LEU A 13 6.58 -22.03 20.28
N ALA A 14 5.89 -22.23 21.41
CA ALA A 14 6.35 -23.11 22.48
C ALA A 14 6.37 -24.61 22.12
N PHE A 15 5.61 -25.04 21.11
CA PHE A 15 5.57 -26.45 20.69
C PHE A 15 6.63 -26.83 19.65
N SER A 16 7.29 -25.86 19.01
CA SER A 16 8.32 -26.10 17.99
C SER A 16 9.77 -25.98 18.50
N VAL A 17 9.99 -25.61 19.76
CA VAL A 17 11.33 -25.36 20.32
C VAL A 17 11.55 -26.18 21.59
N THR A 18 12.05 -27.38 21.39
CA THR A 18 12.52 -28.27 22.49
C THR A 18 13.96 -27.99 22.90
N ALA A 19 14.39 -26.73 23.05
CA ALA A 19 15.68 -26.38 23.65
C ALA A 19 16.01 -24.87 23.72
N CYS A 20 15.05 -23.94 23.74
CA CYS A 20 15.36 -22.54 24.05
C CYS A 20 15.10 -22.22 25.51
N ALA A 21 15.98 -21.44 26.14
CA ALA A 21 15.82 -20.96 27.51
C ALA A 21 14.57 -20.04 27.63
N GLU A 22 13.95 -19.96 28.80
CA GLU A 22 12.79 -19.12 29.06
C GLU A 22 13.04 -17.65 28.68
N GLU A 23 14.27 -17.16 28.80
CA GLU A 23 14.71 -15.81 28.42
C GLU A 23 14.58 -15.53 26.91
N ASP A 24 14.82 -16.51 26.04
CA ASP A 24 14.70 -16.34 24.58
C ASP A 24 13.23 -16.22 24.14
N VAL A 25 12.31 -16.87 24.85
CA VAL A 25 10.86 -16.80 24.58
C VAL A 25 10.28 -15.47 25.07
N GLU A 26 10.76 -14.96 26.19
CA GLU A 26 10.35 -13.69 26.75
C GLU A 26 10.81 -12.52 25.87
N MET A 27 12.05 -12.55 25.39
CA MET A 27 12.60 -11.58 24.45
C MET A 27 11.86 -11.62 23.09
N ALA A 28 11.53 -12.79 22.55
CA ALA A 28 10.75 -12.90 21.31
C ALA A 28 9.32 -12.37 21.45
N LEU A 29 8.73 -12.51 22.65
CA LEU A 29 7.40 -11.99 22.95
C LEU A 29 7.44 -10.46 23.08
N ASP A 30 8.46 -9.90 23.71
CA ASP A 30 8.65 -8.46 23.86
C ASP A 30 8.89 -7.79 22.50
N ILE A 31 9.69 -8.40 21.63
CA ILE A 31 9.88 -7.94 20.24
C ILE A 31 8.57 -7.98 19.47
N ALA A 32 7.80 -9.05 19.59
CA ALA A 32 6.50 -9.17 18.90
C ALA A 32 5.48 -8.13 19.41
N ILE A 33 5.50 -7.81 20.71
CA ILE A 33 4.65 -6.78 21.29
C ILE A 33 5.10 -5.38 20.81
N ALA A 34 6.41 -5.09 20.83
CA ALA A 34 6.96 -3.83 20.36
C ALA A 34 6.67 -3.58 18.87
N VAL A 35 6.78 -4.61 18.04
CA VAL A 35 6.40 -4.54 16.60
C VAL A 35 4.90 -4.29 16.45
N MET A 36 4.04 -4.92 17.25
CA MET A 36 2.59 -4.69 17.19
C MET A 36 2.20 -3.31 17.71
N GLU A 37 2.85 -2.81 18.74
CA GLU A 37 2.64 -1.46 19.27
C GLU A 37 3.19 -0.40 18.30
N GLY A 38 4.33 -0.64 17.66
CA GLY A 38 4.88 0.21 16.60
C GLY A 38 3.99 0.29 15.36
N LEU A 39 3.33 -0.82 14.97
CA LEU A 39 2.36 -0.85 13.88
C LEU A 39 1.05 -0.10 14.22
N GLU A 40 0.64 -0.06 15.49
CA GLU A 40 -0.51 0.76 15.93
C GLU A 40 -0.15 2.26 15.96
N ASP A 41 1.09 2.63 16.31
CA ASP A 41 1.58 4.02 16.33
C ASP A 41 1.83 4.57 14.91
N THR A 42 2.31 3.76 13.97
CA THR A 42 2.50 4.18 12.57
C THR A 42 1.18 4.49 11.86
N GLN A 43 0.08 3.84 12.23
CA GLN A 43 -1.24 4.20 11.71
C GLN A 43 -1.76 5.54 12.25
N THR A 44 -1.34 5.97 13.44
CA THR A 44 -1.77 7.23 14.06
C THR A 44 -0.90 8.44 13.65
N VAL A 45 0.37 8.24 13.32
CA VAL A 45 1.28 9.33 12.90
C VAL A 45 0.94 9.86 11.49
N GLN A 46 0.33 9.04 10.64
CA GLN A 46 -0.08 9.44 9.27
C GLN A 46 -1.37 10.27 9.22
N ALA A 47 -2.13 10.37 10.31
CA ALA A 47 -3.44 11.02 10.32
C ALA A 47 -3.39 12.53 10.65
N ASP A 48 -2.26 13.06 11.09
CA ASP A 48 -2.17 14.45 11.58
C ASP A 48 -1.69 15.48 10.52
N GLU A 49 -1.20 15.05 9.36
CA GLU A 49 -0.87 15.98 8.28
C GLU A 49 -2.09 16.23 7.40
N GLU A 50 -2.54 17.50 7.35
CA GLU A 50 -3.70 17.90 6.55
C GLU A 50 -3.36 17.78 5.04
N ILE A 51 -3.94 16.79 4.38
CA ILE A 51 -3.83 16.63 2.93
C ILE A 51 -4.56 17.78 2.26
N PRO A 52 -3.89 18.59 1.42
CA PRO A 52 -4.57 19.68 0.73
C PRO A 52 -5.65 19.14 -0.20
N PRO A 53 -6.75 19.89 -0.40
CA PRO A 53 -7.76 19.50 -1.37
C PRO A 53 -7.20 19.46 -2.79
N TYR A 54 -7.77 18.58 -3.63
CA TYR A 54 -7.39 18.48 -5.05
C TYR A 54 -7.44 19.84 -5.75
N SER A 55 -6.37 20.20 -6.46
CA SER A 55 -6.22 21.50 -7.13
C SER A 55 -5.82 21.39 -8.61
N GLY A 56 -5.96 20.18 -9.19
CA GLY A 56 -5.67 19.91 -10.60
C GLY A 56 -4.44 19.02 -10.84
N GLU A 57 -3.60 18.82 -9.82
CA GLU A 57 -2.44 17.92 -9.90
C GLU A 57 -2.81 16.53 -9.41
N ALA A 58 -2.28 15.47 -10.07
CA ALA A 58 -2.63 14.09 -9.75
C ALA A 58 -2.17 13.66 -8.35
N TYR A 59 -1.13 14.30 -7.85
CA TYR A 59 -0.56 14.04 -6.52
C TYR A 59 0.02 15.31 -5.91
N VAL A 60 0.28 15.26 -4.61
CA VAL A 60 0.95 16.31 -3.85
C VAL A 60 2.00 15.68 -2.93
N ALA A 61 3.15 16.34 -2.78
CA ALA A 61 4.12 15.93 -1.77
C ALA A 61 3.60 16.28 -0.37
N VAL A 62 3.75 15.35 0.56
CA VAL A 62 3.41 15.51 1.98
C VAL A 62 4.65 15.24 2.83
N ASN A 63 4.63 15.65 4.09
CA ASN A 63 5.78 15.50 5.00
C ASN A 63 7.11 16.01 4.41
N GLY A 64 7.08 17.11 3.65
CA GLY A 64 8.28 17.62 2.98
C GLY A 64 8.88 16.65 1.96
N ASN A 65 8.09 15.70 1.44
CA ASN A 65 8.48 14.61 0.54
C ASN A 65 9.42 13.57 1.18
N VAL A 66 9.38 13.43 2.51
CA VAL A 66 10.18 12.44 3.26
C VAL A 66 9.25 11.35 3.78
N PRO A 67 9.53 10.06 3.53
CA PRO A 67 8.73 8.95 4.06
C PRO A 67 8.69 8.92 5.59
N PHE A 68 7.64 8.31 6.15
CA PHE A 68 7.49 8.08 7.59
C PHE A 68 8.08 6.73 8.06
N PHE A 69 9.03 6.15 7.32
CA PHE A 69 9.67 4.90 7.73
C PHE A 69 10.45 5.10 9.02
N VAL A 70 10.39 4.09 9.90
CA VAL A 70 11.17 4.04 11.14
C VAL A 70 12.41 3.17 10.97
N GLU A 71 13.40 3.31 11.86
CA GLU A 71 14.71 2.66 11.72
C GLU A 71 14.61 1.13 11.60
N GLU A 72 13.65 0.54 12.29
CA GLU A 72 13.40 -0.90 12.32
C GLU A 72 12.81 -1.47 11.03
N GLU A 73 12.25 -0.62 10.15
CA GLU A 73 11.66 -1.02 8.87
C GLU A 73 12.71 -1.16 7.76
N TYR A 74 13.89 -0.53 7.91
CA TYR A 74 14.92 -0.57 6.87
C TYR A 74 15.59 -1.94 6.79
N THR A 75 15.52 -2.57 5.61
CA THR A 75 16.11 -3.88 5.34
C THR A 75 16.45 -4.00 3.86
N THR A 76 17.40 -4.86 3.54
CA THR A 76 17.73 -5.32 2.18
C THR A 76 17.24 -6.75 1.94
N GLU A 77 16.38 -7.30 2.81
CA GLU A 77 15.71 -8.57 2.57
C GLU A 77 14.37 -8.27 1.89
N SER A 78 14.17 -8.78 0.68
CA SER A 78 12.93 -8.60 -0.07
C SER A 78 11.75 -9.24 0.65
N TYR A 79 10.64 -8.52 0.75
CA TYR A 79 9.38 -9.03 1.31
C TYR A 79 8.19 -8.27 0.76
N GLU A 80 7.00 -8.83 0.95
CA GLU A 80 5.71 -8.21 0.70
C GLU A 80 4.82 -8.38 1.93
N PHE A 81 4.10 -7.33 2.29
CA PHE A 81 3.13 -7.32 3.36
C PHE A 81 1.82 -6.67 2.90
N TYR A 82 0.70 -7.28 3.22
CA TYR A 82 -0.65 -6.81 2.91
C TYR A 82 -1.51 -6.89 4.16
N SER A 83 -1.99 -5.76 4.66
CA SER A 83 -2.92 -5.72 5.79
C SER A 83 -4.16 -6.58 5.54
N GLU A 84 -4.74 -7.13 6.59
CA GLU A 84 -6.06 -7.75 6.49
C GLU A 84 -7.10 -6.70 6.06
N LEU A 85 -8.10 -7.16 5.31
CA LEU A 85 -9.24 -6.30 4.98
C LEU A 85 -9.96 -5.89 6.27
N ASP A 86 -10.42 -4.64 6.30
CA ASP A 86 -11.21 -4.16 7.43
C ASP A 86 -12.63 -4.76 7.50
N GLU A 87 -13.45 -4.31 8.44
CA GLU A 87 -14.83 -4.81 8.62
C GLU A 87 -15.74 -4.51 7.43
N LEU A 88 -15.42 -3.49 6.62
CA LEU A 88 -16.13 -3.15 5.38
C LEU A 88 -15.55 -3.89 4.15
N GLY A 89 -14.47 -4.64 4.31
CA GLY A 89 -13.78 -5.36 3.25
C GLY A 89 -12.83 -4.48 2.43
N ARG A 90 -12.42 -3.31 2.97
CA ARG A 90 -11.48 -2.38 2.31
C ARG A 90 -10.05 -2.80 2.57
N CYS A 91 -9.15 -2.49 1.61
CA CYS A 91 -7.72 -2.68 1.79
C CYS A 91 -7.17 -1.70 2.84
N GLY A 92 -6.25 -2.20 3.66
CA GLY A 92 -5.40 -1.37 4.51
C GLY A 92 -4.04 -1.08 3.84
N MET A 93 -3.09 -0.64 4.64
CA MET A 93 -1.71 -0.38 4.24
C MET A 93 -1.06 -1.65 3.64
N THR A 94 -0.29 -1.46 2.58
CA THR A 94 0.61 -2.45 2.01
C THR A 94 2.04 -1.97 2.08
N MET A 95 2.99 -2.87 2.27
CA MET A 95 4.41 -2.54 2.36
C MET A 95 5.26 -3.63 1.71
N ALA A 96 6.36 -3.25 1.08
CA ALA A 96 7.31 -4.18 0.53
C ALA A 96 8.73 -3.61 0.58
N CYS A 97 9.70 -4.49 0.70
CA CYS A 97 11.07 -4.20 0.31
C CYS A 97 11.27 -4.77 -1.09
N ILE A 98 11.23 -3.90 -2.09
CA ILE A 98 11.29 -4.29 -3.50
C ILE A 98 12.75 -4.55 -3.88
N GLY A 99 13.08 -5.81 -4.12
CA GLY A 99 14.34 -6.25 -4.72
C GLY A 99 14.09 -6.95 -6.05
N ILE A 100 15.13 -7.16 -6.82
CA ILE A 100 15.05 -7.79 -8.16
C ILE A 100 14.48 -9.23 -8.10
N ASP A 101 14.64 -9.91 -6.98
CA ASP A 101 14.24 -11.29 -6.74
C ASP A 101 12.72 -11.49 -6.60
N ILE A 102 11.97 -10.45 -6.20
CA ILE A 102 10.49 -10.51 -6.12
C ILE A 102 9.80 -9.85 -7.31
N MET A 103 10.53 -9.19 -8.19
CA MET A 103 9.96 -8.62 -9.41
C MET A 103 9.42 -9.74 -10.35
N PRO A 104 8.37 -9.45 -11.16
CA PRO A 104 7.74 -10.47 -11.98
C PRO A 104 8.70 -11.04 -13.02
N THR A 105 8.74 -12.37 -13.09
CA THR A 105 9.43 -13.13 -14.14
C THR A 105 8.47 -13.72 -15.19
N GLU A 106 7.17 -13.57 -14.96
CA GLU A 106 6.10 -14.06 -15.84
C GLU A 106 5.18 -12.92 -16.28
N ASP A 107 4.41 -13.13 -17.34
CA ASP A 107 3.42 -12.17 -17.82
C ASP A 107 2.30 -11.96 -16.81
N ARG A 108 1.78 -10.73 -16.74
CA ARG A 108 0.66 -10.36 -15.87
C ARG A 108 -0.58 -11.21 -16.14
N GLY A 109 -1.10 -11.83 -15.09
CA GLY A 109 -2.34 -12.60 -15.12
C GLY A 109 -3.60 -11.74 -15.11
N SER A 110 -4.76 -12.39 -15.22
CA SER A 110 -6.05 -11.71 -15.15
C SER A 110 -6.46 -11.41 -13.71
N ILE A 111 -6.85 -10.15 -13.45
CA ILE A 111 -7.36 -9.67 -12.15
C ILE A 111 -8.86 -9.39 -12.15
N GLY A 112 -9.56 -9.71 -13.26
CA GLY A 112 -10.98 -9.40 -13.45
C GLY A 112 -11.94 -10.06 -12.45
N SER A 113 -11.53 -11.12 -11.77
CA SER A 113 -12.32 -11.81 -10.73
C SER A 113 -12.43 -11.03 -9.43
N VAL A 114 -11.48 -10.14 -9.14
CA VAL A 114 -11.51 -9.31 -7.93
C VAL A 114 -12.40 -8.10 -8.18
N LYS A 115 -13.29 -7.84 -7.23
CA LYS A 115 -14.10 -6.62 -7.16
C LYS A 115 -13.80 -5.94 -5.83
N PRO A 116 -12.96 -4.90 -5.83
CA PRO A 116 -12.72 -4.12 -4.63
C PRO A 116 -14.00 -3.44 -4.13
N THR A 117 -14.00 -2.91 -2.93
CA THR A 117 -15.13 -2.14 -2.38
C THR A 117 -15.49 -0.97 -3.30
N GLY A 118 -16.77 -0.61 -3.39
CA GLY A 118 -17.27 0.47 -4.26
C GLY A 118 -17.08 0.24 -5.76
N TRP A 119 -16.78 -0.99 -6.22
CA TRP A 119 -16.52 -1.28 -7.64
C TRP A 119 -17.75 -1.09 -8.52
N GLN A 120 -17.67 -0.16 -9.47
CA GLN A 120 -18.64 0.05 -10.53
C GLN A 120 -17.99 -0.17 -11.91
N SER A 121 -18.74 -0.72 -12.86
CA SER A 121 -18.27 -0.87 -14.24
C SER A 121 -18.91 0.21 -15.11
N VAL A 122 -18.38 1.41 -15.04
CA VAL A 122 -18.93 2.60 -15.68
C VAL A 122 -17.95 3.15 -16.74
N LYS A 123 -18.49 3.78 -17.76
CA LYS A 123 -17.71 4.37 -18.86
C LYS A 123 -18.12 5.81 -19.11
N TYR A 124 -17.11 6.64 -19.41
CA TYR A 124 -17.27 8.03 -19.83
C TYR A 124 -16.40 8.31 -21.05
N ASP A 125 -16.88 9.11 -21.97
CA ASP A 125 -16.15 9.45 -23.20
C ASP A 125 -14.93 10.34 -22.93
N CYS A 126 -14.94 11.10 -21.84
CA CYS A 126 -13.84 11.96 -21.39
C CYS A 126 -12.69 11.20 -20.70
N VAL A 127 -12.87 9.92 -20.37
CA VAL A 127 -11.84 9.10 -19.69
C VAL A 127 -11.01 8.35 -20.73
N ASP A 128 -9.68 8.34 -20.57
CA ASP A 128 -8.78 7.53 -21.40
C ASP A 128 -9.13 6.04 -21.24
N GLY A 129 -9.30 5.34 -22.38
CA GLY A 129 -9.78 3.96 -22.41
C GLY A 129 -11.25 3.80 -21.98
N LYS A 130 -11.95 4.91 -21.69
CA LYS A 130 -13.37 5.05 -21.34
C LYS A 130 -13.79 4.50 -19.98
N TYR A 131 -13.15 3.48 -19.43
CA TYR A 131 -13.50 2.94 -18.12
C TYR A 131 -12.98 3.87 -17.00
N LEU A 132 -13.92 4.38 -16.17
CA LEU A 132 -13.59 5.24 -15.05
C LEU A 132 -12.68 4.52 -14.07
N TYR A 133 -13.10 3.32 -13.63
CA TYR A 133 -12.39 2.59 -12.61
C TYR A 133 -11.48 1.51 -13.16
N ASN A 134 -10.31 1.42 -12.55
CA ASN A 134 -9.35 0.35 -12.67
C ASN A 134 -9.28 -0.42 -11.34
N ARG A 135 -8.90 -1.68 -11.41
CA ARG A 135 -8.43 -2.42 -10.23
C ARG A 135 -7.00 -1.98 -10.01
N CYS A 136 -6.82 -0.89 -9.24
CA CYS A 136 -5.49 -0.37 -8.95
C CYS A 136 -4.80 -1.27 -7.94
N HIS A 137 -3.62 -1.77 -8.29
CA HIS A 137 -2.74 -2.38 -7.32
C HIS A 137 -2.20 -1.29 -6.38
N LEU A 138 -2.10 -1.57 -5.10
CA LEU A 138 -1.36 -0.72 -4.15
C LEU A 138 0.15 -0.93 -4.35
N ILE A 139 0.62 -2.18 -4.36
CA ILE A 139 1.96 -2.53 -4.86
C ILE A 139 1.79 -3.03 -6.29
N GLY A 140 2.31 -2.28 -7.26
CA GLY A 140 2.16 -2.57 -8.69
C GLY A 140 2.68 -3.95 -9.08
N PHE A 141 2.03 -4.61 -10.05
CA PHE A 141 2.48 -5.91 -10.56
C PHE A 141 3.95 -5.90 -10.98
N GLN A 142 4.41 -4.82 -11.59
CA GLN A 142 5.79 -4.67 -12.04
C GLN A 142 6.83 -4.65 -10.91
N LEU A 143 6.40 -4.44 -9.65
CA LEU A 143 7.26 -4.35 -8.48
C LEU A 143 7.40 -5.69 -7.75
N ALA A 144 6.30 -6.46 -7.63
CA ALA A 144 6.27 -7.66 -6.79
C ALA A 144 5.56 -8.87 -7.42
N GLY A 145 5.14 -8.79 -8.69
CA GLY A 145 4.53 -9.93 -9.39
C GLY A 145 3.13 -10.34 -8.91
N GLU A 146 2.54 -9.64 -7.90
CA GLU A 146 1.22 -9.97 -7.36
C GLU A 146 0.10 -9.66 -8.34
N ASN A 147 -0.78 -10.63 -8.61
CA ASN A 147 -1.88 -10.48 -9.56
C ASN A 147 -3.22 -10.17 -8.87
N ALA A 148 -3.97 -11.20 -8.52
CA ALA A 148 -5.37 -11.12 -8.08
C ALA A 148 -5.52 -11.14 -6.54
N ASN A 149 -4.61 -10.51 -5.83
CA ASN A 149 -4.67 -10.39 -4.38
C ASN A 149 -5.72 -9.34 -3.97
N LYS A 150 -6.72 -9.76 -3.21
CA LYS A 150 -7.81 -8.88 -2.75
C LYS A 150 -7.33 -7.79 -1.78
N LYS A 151 -6.22 -8.03 -1.08
CA LYS A 151 -5.62 -7.11 -0.11
C LYS A 151 -4.74 -6.04 -0.79
N ASN A 152 -4.50 -6.19 -2.11
CA ASN A 152 -3.65 -5.32 -2.91
C ASN A 152 -4.41 -4.58 -4.02
N LEU A 153 -5.74 -4.69 -4.08
CA LEU A 153 -6.54 -4.11 -5.16
C LEU A 153 -7.62 -3.18 -4.62
N ILE A 154 -7.60 -1.92 -5.03
CA ILE A 154 -8.63 -0.94 -4.71
C ILE A 154 -9.40 -0.51 -5.97
N THR A 155 -10.56 0.09 -5.76
CA THR A 155 -11.29 0.81 -6.81
C THR A 155 -10.64 2.18 -6.99
N GLY A 156 -9.78 2.30 -8.00
CA GLY A 156 -9.10 3.55 -8.34
C GLY A 156 -9.54 4.06 -9.70
N THR A 157 -9.53 5.37 -9.88
CA THR A 157 -9.81 5.99 -11.18
C THR A 157 -8.70 5.69 -12.19
N ARG A 158 -9.01 5.87 -13.46
CA ARG A 158 -7.99 5.83 -14.51
C ARG A 158 -6.91 6.88 -14.26
N TYR A 159 -7.31 8.08 -13.80
CA TYR A 159 -6.40 9.18 -13.50
C TYR A 159 -5.47 8.87 -12.33
N LEU A 160 -6.01 8.38 -11.21
CA LEU A 160 -5.17 7.89 -10.10
C LEU A 160 -4.15 6.85 -10.59
N ASN A 161 -4.61 5.85 -11.34
CA ASN A 161 -3.76 4.74 -11.74
C ASN A 161 -2.61 5.16 -12.66
N ILE A 162 -2.85 6.08 -13.61
CA ILE A 162 -1.88 6.42 -14.66
C ILE A 162 -1.09 7.69 -14.33
N GLU A 163 -1.76 8.70 -13.81
CA GLU A 163 -1.10 10.01 -13.54
C GLU A 163 -0.66 10.11 -12.07
N GLY A 164 -1.37 9.44 -11.16
CA GLY A 164 -1.05 9.47 -9.74
C GLY A 164 0.00 8.45 -9.33
N MET A 165 -0.23 7.16 -9.61
CA MET A 165 0.59 6.07 -9.05
C MET A 165 1.71 5.62 -10.00
N LEU A 166 1.40 5.39 -11.27
CA LEU A 166 2.33 4.79 -12.23
C LEU A 166 3.70 5.49 -12.31
N PRO A 167 3.83 6.82 -12.28
CA PRO A 167 5.14 7.48 -12.33
C PRO A 167 6.09 7.06 -11.19
N PHE A 168 5.55 6.83 -10.00
CA PHE A 168 6.33 6.38 -8.84
C PHE A 168 6.64 4.89 -8.90
N GLU A 169 5.70 4.07 -9.38
CA GLU A 169 5.94 2.65 -9.63
C GLU A 169 7.04 2.44 -10.69
N ASP A 170 6.99 3.20 -11.79
CA ASP A 170 8.01 3.15 -12.84
C ASP A 170 9.38 3.58 -12.32
N MET A 171 9.45 4.66 -11.53
CA MET A 171 10.68 5.14 -10.90
C MET A 171 11.32 4.05 -10.02
N VAL A 172 10.53 3.39 -9.18
CA VAL A 172 11.00 2.28 -8.32
C VAL A 172 11.44 1.09 -9.16
N ALA A 173 10.62 0.69 -10.14
CA ALA A 173 10.93 -0.46 -11.00
C ALA A 173 12.21 -0.27 -11.81
N ASP A 174 12.43 0.92 -12.36
CA ASP A 174 13.62 1.25 -13.13
C ASP A 174 14.86 1.27 -12.24
N PHE A 175 14.79 1.90 -11.06
CA PHE A 175 15.89 1.91 -10.10
C PHE A 175 16.33 0.50 -9.70
N VAL A 176 15.38 -0.37 -9.31
CA VAL A 176 15.69 -1.75 -8.90
C VAL A 176 16.30 -2.55 -10.05
N LYS A 177 15.78 -2.39 -11.29
CA LYS A 177 16.34 -3.09 -12.48
C LYS A 177 17.73 -2.62 -12.85
N GLU A 178 18.03 -1.32 -12.68
CA GLU A 178 19.30 -0.72 -13.08
C GLU A 178 20.41 -0.98 -12.06
N THR A 179 20.06 -1.02 -10.77
CA THR A 179 21.04 -1.07 -9.68
C THR A 179 21.10 -2.41 -8.95
N GLU A 180 20.05 -3.22 -9.04
CA GLU A 180 19.80 -4.42 -8.22
C GLU A 180 19.72 -4.11 -6.70
N ASN A 181 19.61 -2.82 -6.33
CA ASN A 181 19.41 -2.36 -4.96
C ASN A 181 17.93 -2.41 -4.58
N HIS A 182 17.65 -2.24 -3.30
CA HIS A 182 16.30 -2.38 -2.73
C HIS A 182 15.61 -1.03 -2.53
N VAL A 183 14.29 -1.04 -2.67
CA VAL A 183 13.44 0.11 -2.33
C VAL A 183 12.40 -0.33 -1.30
N LEU A 184 12.41 0.30 -0.13
CA LEU A 184 11.31 0.22 0.81
C LEU A 184 10.14 1.03 0.24
N TYR A 185 8.99 0.38 0.05
CA TYR A 185 7.82 0.94 -0.62
C TYR A 185 6.56 0.66 0.19
N ARG A 186 5.79 1.70 0.50
CA ARG A 186 4.55 1.59 1.26
C ARG A 186 3.43 2.37 0.58
N VAL A 187 2.25 1.78 0.53
CA VAL A 187 1.04 2.44 0.01
C VAL A 187 -0.11 2.25 0.98
N THR A 188 -0.70 3.36 1.41
CA THR A 188 -1.82 3.40 2.35
C THR A 188 -3.03 4.06 1.69
N PRO A 189 -4.10 3.32 1.39
CA PRO A 189 -5.34 3.92 0.91
C PRO A 189 -6.05 4.65 2.05
N LEU A 190 -6.48 5.89 1.80
CA LEU A 190 -7.16 6.72 2.79
C LEU A 190 -8.66 6.82 2.46
N PHE A 191 -9.49 6.38 3.41
CA PHE A 191 -10.94 6.39 3.32
C PHE A 191 -11.52 7.40 4.31
N ASN A 192 -12.58 8.08 3.94
CA ASN A 192 -13.30 8.96 4.85
C ASN A 192 -14.45 8.18 5.51
N GLY A 193 -14.39 8.01 6.82
CA GLY A 193 -15.41 7.25 7.55
C GLY A 193 -15.69 5.87 6.96
N ASP A 194 -16.95 5.61 6.59
CA ASP A 194 -17.41 4.33 6.05
C ASP A 194 -17.41 4.27 4.50
N ASP A 195 -16.76 5.19 3.83
CA ASP A 195 -16.68 5.23 2.37
C ASP A 195 -16.06 3.93 1.81
N LEU A 196 -16.63 3.44 0.71
CA LEU A 196 -16.18 2.20 0.07
C LEU A 196 -15.08 2.42 -0.98
N VAL A 197 -14.87 3.64 -1.40
CA VAL A 197 -13.79 4.06 -2.32
C VAL A 197 -12.85 4.99 -1.57
N ALA A 198 -11.56 4.75 -1.66
CA ALA A 198 -10.55 5.63 -1.04
C ALA A 198 -10.55 6.99 -1.72
N GLU A 199 -10.40 8.08 -0.96
CA GLU A 199 -10.24 9.44 -1.51
C GLU A 199 -8.89 9.61 -2.22
N GLY A 200 -7.90 8.78 -1.87
CA GLY A 200 -6.60 8.72 -2.49
C GLY A 200 -5.70 7.70 -1.80
N VAL A 201 -4.44 7.68 -2.17
CA VAL A 201 -3.42 6.81 -1.58
C VAL A 201 -2.20 7.62 -1.17
N LEU A 202 -1.69 7.38 0.03
CA LEU A 202 -0.36 7.83 0.44
C LEU A 202 0.66 6.82 -0.07
N MET A 203 1.63 7.28 -0.85
CA MET A 203 2.70 6.48 -1.42
C MET A 203 4.03 6.95 -0.87
N GLU A 204 4.85 6.02 -0.43
CA GLU A 204 6.16 6.28 0.15
C GLU A 204 7.20 5.37 -0.48
N GLY A 205 8.37 5.90 -0.75
CA GLY A 205 9.49 5.14 -1.31
C GLY A 205 10.84 5.64 -0.82
N TRP A 206 11.74 4.69 -0.54
CA TRP A 206 13.09 4.96 -0.05
C TRP A 206 14.08 3.92 -0.55
N SER A 207 15.12 4.33 -1.26
CA SER A 207 16.21 3.44 -1.64
C SER A 207 17.09 3.12 -0.43
N VAL A 208 17.24 1.82 -0.15
CA VAL A 208 17.80 1.40 1.15
C VAL A 208 19.31 1.55 1.20
N GLU A 209 20.03 1.04 0.21
CA GLU A 209 21.50 0.96 0.24
C GLU A 209 22.18 2.32 0.13
N ASP A 210 21.52 3.30 -0.47
CA ASP A 210 22.04 4.66 -0.61
C ASP A 210 21.34 5.68 0.31
N GLU A 211 20.62 5.18 1.31
CA GLU A 211 19.98 6.01 2.34
C GLU A 211 19.03 7.08 1.75
N GLY A 212 18.29 6.73 0.70
CA GLY A 212 17.32 7.60 0.04
C GLY A 212 17.91 8.63 -0.92
N GLU A 213 19.18 8.51 -1.31
CA GLU A 213 19.79 9.44 -2.24
C GLU A 213 19.16 9.38 -3.64
N SER A 214 18.83 8.16 -4.11
CA SER A 214 18.24 7.94 -5.44
C SER A 214 16.70 7.96 -5.42
N ILE A 215 16.08 7.28 -4.44
CA ILE A 215 14.63 7.24 -4.27
C ILE A 215 14.26 7.74 -2.88
N CYS A 216 13.57 8.87 -2.83
CA CYS A 216 12.99 9.42 -1.61
C CYS A 216 11.72 10.18 -1.99
N PHE A 217 10.55 9.64 -1.64
CA PHE A 217 9.28 10.33 -1.83
C PHE A 217 8.24 9.96 -0.78
N CYS A 218 7.40 10.93 -0.47
CA CYS A 218 6.18 10.80 0.31
C CYS A 218 5.12 11.67 -0.35
N VAL A 219 4.19 11.04 -1.07
CA VAL A 219 3.18 11.73 -1.88
C VAL A 219 1.80 11.17 -1.64
N TYR A 220 0.81 12.07 -1.66
CA TYR A 220 -0.60 11.68 -1.69
C TYR A 220 -1.13 11.79 -3.12
N ALA A 221 -1.55 10.68 -3.71
CA ALA A 221 -2.17 10.62 -5.02
C ALA A 221 -3.70 10.60 -4.89
N TYR A 222 -4.38 11.56 -5.55
CA TYR A 222 -5.82 11.76 -5.46
C TYR A 222 -6.59 10.73 -6.29
N ASN A 223 -7.61 10.12 -5.71
CA ASN A 223 -8.50 9.21 -6.42
C ASN A 223 -9.67 9.99 -7.06
N VAL A 224 -9.34 10.88 -7.95
CA VAL A 224 -10.26 11.71 -8.71
C VAL A 224 -10.21 11.37 -10.20
N GLN A 225 -11.18 11.88 -10.98
CA GLN A 225 -11.11 11.88 -12.43
C GLN A 225 -11.60 13.24 -12.92
N PRO A 226 -10.77 14.06 -13.58
CA PRO A 226 -11.20 15.35 -14.11
C PRO A 226 -12.47 15.24 -14.95
N GLY A 227 -13.47 16.11 -14.68
CA GLY A 227 -14.77 16.13 -15.35
C GLY A 227 -15.77 15.07 -14.85
N ILE A 228 -15.44 14.30 -13.81
CA ILE A 228 -16.32 13.30 -13.19
C ILE A 228 -16.42 13.55 -11.69
N VAL A 229 -17.65 13.55 -11.18
CA VAL A 229 -17.94 13.52 -9.76
C VAL A 229 -18.05 12.08 -9.29
N ILE A 230 -17.45 11.77 -8.15
CA ILE A 230 -17.45 10.45 -7.53
C ILE A 230 -18.14 10.52 -6.17
N ASP A 231 -19.09 9.63 -5.94
CA ASP A 231 -19.63 9.33 -4.61
C ASP A 231 -18.75 8.25 -3.97
N TYR A 232 -17.84 8.65 -3.10
CA TYR A 232 -16.91 7.74 -2.44
C TYR A 232 -17.59 6.74 -1.50
N ALA A 233 -18.78 7.06 -1.00
CA ALA A 233 -19.53 6.14 -0.16
C ALA A 233 -19.96 4.88 -0.93
N THR A 234 -20.23 4.98 -2.23
CA THR A 234 -20.81 3.89 -3.02
C THR A 234 -19.99 3.49 -4.26
N GLY A 235 -19.16 4.41 -4.78
CA GLY A 235 -18.51 4.31 -6.07
C GLY A 235 -19.38 4.74 -7.25
N ASP A 236 -20.59 5.25 -7.01
CA ASP A 236 -21.40 5.85 -8.06
C ASP A 236 -20.74 7.11 -8.60
N SER A 237 -21.02 7.47 -9.85
CA SER A 237 -20.37 8.61 -10.50
C SER A 237 -21.22 9.22 -11.59
N TRP A 238 -20.94 10.48 -11.92
CA TRP A 238 -21.61 11.22 -13.01
C TRP A 238 -20.70 12.31 -13.58
N GLU A 239 -20.98 12.79 -14.78
CA GLU A 239 -20.27 13.93 -15.37
C GLU A 239 -20.62 15.23 -14.61
N GLU A 240 -19.64 16.15 -14.48
CA GLU A 240 -19.82 17.47 -13.86
C GLU A 240 -20.84 18.34 -14.58
#